data_c105a8615f34cd8eea072a2af1d06998
#
_entry.id   c105a8615f34cd8eea072a2af1d06998
#
_cell.length_a   1.000
_cell.length_b   1.000
_cell.length_c   1.000
_cell.angle_alpha   90.00
_cell.angle_beta   90.00
_cell.angle_gamma   90.00
#
_symmetry.space_group_name_H-M   'P 1'
#
loop_
_entity.id
_entity.type
_entity.pdbx_description
1 polymer ?
#
loop_
_entity_poly.entity_id
_entity_poly.type
_entity_poly.pdbx_seq_one_letter_code
_entity_poly.pdbx_strand_id
1 'polypeptide(L)'
;MFLNGYIYRGLKPVNWSPSSSTALSEAELEYPDEHYSKSIYVSLKITKVPEEIQFKFCQENPNLKKDIFLKNSFITIWTTTPWTIPANEAVAVNPNIKYVFALDEENRIYLLAKELSSIISNKFNKDLKTLLEVKGAFLEDIEYRHPTKNKNCRIVIGGDYITTESGTGIVHTAPGHGIDDFNVGKKYDLPTTCVVDERGNLNEYSGQFKGSNVLKDANELIIDHLKENNF
;
A
#
# COMPACT_ATOMS: atom_id res chain seq x y z
N MET A 1 3.06 9.03 38.77
CA MET A 1 2.81 8.21 37.58
C MET A 1 3.48 8.81 36.34
N PHE A 2 3.20 10.08 36.01
CA PHE A 2 3.83 10.74 34.83
C PHE A 2 5.37 10.75 34.91
N LEU A 3 5.94 11.22 36.04
CA LEU A 3 7.39 11.26 36.23
C LEU A 3 8.09 9.88 36.22
N ASN A 4 7.33 8.82 36.47
CA ASN A 4 7.84 7.44 36.43
C ASN A 4 7.61 6.76 35.07
N GLY A 5 7.11 7.50 34.03
CA GLY A 5 6.91 6.97 32.68
C GLY A 5 5.70 6.05 32.50
N TYR A 6 4.85 5.87 33.52
CA TYR A 6 3.63 5.05 33.39
C TYR A 6 2.51 5.73 32.58
N ILE A 7 2.56 7.05 32.48
CA ILE A 7 1.63 7.86 31.69
C ILE A 7 2.48 8.77 30.77
N TYR A 8 2.17 8.74 29.49
CA TYR A 8 2.84 9.59 28.51
C TYR A 8 1.84 10.07 27.45
N ARG A 9 2.16 11.15 26.76
CA ARG A 9 1.41 11.64 25.60
C ARG A 9 2.01 11.00 24.33
N GLY A 10 1.16 10.35 23.55
CA GLY A 10 1.57 9.71 22.29
C GLY A 10 0.53 9.92 21.19
N LEU A 11 0.91 9.59 19.95
CA LEU A 11 -0.01 9.53 18.82
C LEU A 11 -0.53 8.11 18.68
N LYS A 12 -1.81 7.98 18.30
CA LYS A 12 -2.46 6.71 17.94
C LYS A 12 -3.60 7.00 16.97
N PRO A 13 -3.79 6.20 15.89
CA PRO A 13 -4.98 6.30 15.07
C PRO A 13 -6.24 6.08 15.89
N VAL A 14 -7.26 6.89 15.67
CA VAL A 14 -8.57 6.80 16.33
C VAL A 14 -9.68 6.99 15.31
N ASN A 15 -10.84 6.39 15.54
CA ASN A 15 -12.03 6.69 14.78
C ASN A 15 -12.45 8.14 15.04
N TRP A 16 -12.79 8.85 13.97
CA TRP A 16 -13.09 10.28 14.03
C TRP A 16 -14.37 10.62 13.29
N SER A 17 -15.24 11.40 13.89
CA SER A 17 -16.44 11.95 13.25
C SER A 17 -16.20 13.38 12.79
N PRO A 18 -16.08 13.63 11.45
CA PRO A 18 -15.88 14.99 10.93
C PRO A 18 -17.08 15.91 11.18
N SER A 19 -18.30 15.38 11.26
CA SER A 19 -19.52 16.16 11.48
C SER A 19 -19.64 16.72 12.89
N SER A 20 -19.16 15.98 13.88
CA SER A 20 -19.16 16.41 15.31
C SER A 20 -17.77 16.83 15.81
N SER A 21 -16.74 16.72 14.95
CA SER A 21 -15.35 17.03 15.27
C SER A 21 -14.86 16.37 16.57
N THR A 22 -15.14 15.07 16.71
CA THR A 22 -14.79 14.30 17.90
C THR A 22 -14.25 12.92 17.58
N ALA A 23 -13.36 12.42 18.44
CA ALA A 23 -12.96 11.01 18.44
C ALA A 23 -14.12 10.14 18.91
N LEU A 24 -14.21 8.93 18.33
CA LEU A 24 -15.22 7.94 18.66
C LEU A 24 -14.57 6.72 19.29
N SER A 25 -15.18 6.20 20.35
CA SER A 25 -14.88 4.87 20.87
C SER A 25 -15.52 3.79 19.97
N GLU A 26 -15.06 2.57 20.09
CA GLU A 26 -15.61 1.45 19.30
C GLU A 26 -17.10 1.20 19.61
N ALA A 27 -17.53 1.46 20.83
CA ALA A 27 -18.94 1.31 21.24
C ALA A 27 -19.88 2.39 20.62
N GLU A 28 -19.32 3.44 20.03
CA GLU A 28 -20.06 4.50 19.33
C GLU A 28 -20.15 4.29 17.83
N LEU A 29 -19.54 3.21 17.33
CA LEU A 29 -19.55 2.86 15.90
C LEU A 29 -20.75 1.99 15.58
N GLU A 30 -21.41 2.29 14.49
CA GLU A 30 -22.42 1.42 13.86
C GLU A 30 -21.84 0.84 12.56
N TYR A 31 -22.12 -0.43 12.34
CA TYR A 31 -21.66 -1.16 11.16
C TYR A 31 -22.90 -1.51 10.33
N PRO A 32 -23.21 -0.77 9.26
CA PRO A 32 -24.34 -1.09 8.39
C PRO A 32 -24.11 -2.42 7.67
N ASP A 33 -25.18 -3.18 7.42
CA ASP A 33 -25.12 -4.47 6.72
C ASP A 33 -24.57 -4.33 5.29
N GLU A 34 -24.79 -3.17 4.65
CA GLU A 34 -24.28 -2.86 3.32
C GLU A 34 -23.51 -1.52 3.33
N HIS A 35 -22.32 -1.54 2.75
CA HIS A 35 -21.52 -0.35 2.51
C HIS A 35 -20.87 -0.44 1.12
N TYR A 36 -21.06 0.59 0.30
CA TYR A 36 -20.47 0.68 -1.04
C TYR A 36 -19.30 1.66 -1.04
N SER A 37 -18.10 1.17 -1.35
CA SER A 37 -16.94 2.01 -1.60
C SER A 37 -16.26 1.60 -2.90
N LYS A 38 -15.62 2.56 -3.58
CA LYS A 38 -14.79 2.27 -4.74
C LYS A 38 -13.50 1.60 -4.28
N SER A 39 -13.20 0.44 -4.86
CA SER A 39 -11.91 -0.21 -4.67
C SER A 39 -11.07 -0.08 -5.94
N ILE A 40 -9.76 0.09 -5.75
CA ILE A 40 -8.81 0.23 -6.85
C ILE A 40 -7.60 -0.67 -6.66
N TYR A 41 -7.01 -1.09 -7.78
CA TYR A 41 -5.68 -1.66 -7.85
C TYR A 41 -4.72 -0.58 -8.33
N VAL A 42 -3.57 -0.46 -7.68
CA VAL A 42 -2.54 0.54 -8.01
C VAL A 42 -1.22 -0.15 -8.26
N SER A 43 -0.57 0.17 -9.37
CA SER A 43 0.73 -0.37 -9.77
C SER A 43 1.85 0.60 -9.42
N LEU A 44 2.52 0.38 -8.31
CA LEU A 44 3.61 1.21 -7.82
C LEU A 44 4.93 0.82 -8.50
N LYS A 45 5.55 1.75 -9.20
CA LYS A 45 6.78 1.52 -9.96
C LYS A 45 7.94 1.15 -9.05
N ILE A 46 8.53 -0.04 -9.22
CA ILE A 46 9.75 -0.46 -8.53
C ILE A 46 10.94 0.36 -9.06
N THR A 47 11.74 0.90 -8.15
CA THR A 47 12.93 1.72 -8.45
C THR A 47 14.22 1.00 -8.06
N LYS A 48 14.16 0.09 -7.08
CA LYS A 48 15.32 -0.68 -6.64
C LYS A 48 14.90 -2.05 -6.11
N VAL A 49 15.70 -3.05 -6.40
CA VAL A 49 15.50 -4.44 -5.93
C VAL A 49 16.83 -4.93 -5.34
N PRO A 50 16.83 -5.66 -4.20
CA PRO A 50 18.03 -6.28 -3.64
C PRO A 50 18.77 -7.15 -4.66
N GLU A 51 20.09 -7.16 -4.60
CA GLU A 51 20.94 -7.90 -5.56
C GLU A 51 20.65 -9.39 -5.60
N GLU A 52 20.31 -9.99 -4.48
CA GLU A 52 19.95 -11.41 -4.38
C GLU A 52 18.74 -11.77 -5.23
N ILE A 53 17.71 -10.93 -5.20
CA ILE A 53 16.50 -11.11 -6.03
C ILE A 53 16.84 -10.92 -7.50
N GLN A 54 17.64 -9.90 -7.82
CA GLN A 54 18.07 -9.66 -9.20
C GLN A 54 18.88 -10.83 -9.75
N PHE A 55 19.79 -11.37 -8.93
CA PHE A 55 20.61 -12.53 -9.29
C PHE A 55 19.74 -13.77 -9.56
N LYS A 56 18.81 -14.07 -8.64
CA LYS A 56 17.88 -15.18 -8.78
C LYS A 56 17.00 -15.03 -10.03
N PHE A 57 16.50 -13.81 -10.28
CA PHE A 57 15.73 -13.52 -11.49
C PHE A 57 16.52 -13.84 -12.77
N CYS A 58 17.78 -13.40 -12.86
CA CYS A 58 18.62 -13.65 -14.01
C CYS A 58 18.94 -15.14 -14.21
N GLN A 59 19.09 -15.90 -13.13
CA GLN A 59 19.29 -17.35 -13.19
C GLN A 59 18.06 -18.08 -13.73
N GLU A 60 16.87 -17.73 -13.27
CA GLU A 60 15.63 -18.38 -13.69
C GLU A 60 15.15 -17.90 -15.08
N ASN A 61 15.61 -16.72 -15.52
CA ASN A 61 15.20 -16.10 -16.81
C ASN A 61 16.41 -15.64 -17.64
N PRO A 62 17.26 -16.55 -18.15
CA PRO A 62 18.51 -16.18 -18.82
C PRO A 62 18.30 -15.37 -20.12
N ASN A 63 17.11 -15.45 -20.71
CA ASN A 63 16.75 -14.71 -21.94
C ASN A 63 16.21 -13.30 -21.67
N LEU A 64 15.93 -12.94 -20.41
CA LEU A 64 15.44 -11.62 -20.03
C LEU A 64 16.57 -10.77 -19.46
N LYS A 65 16.77 -9.57 -20.04
CA LYS A 65 17.80 -8.65 -19.54
C LYS A 65 17.41 -8.09 -18.17
N LYS A 66 18.39 -7.97 -17.27
CA LYS A 66 18.24 -7.35 -15.93
C LYS A 66 17.56 -5.97 -15.99
N ASP A 67 17.89 -5.16 -17.00
CA ASP A 67 17.32 -3.83 -17.18
C ASP A 67 15.81 -3.86 -17.44
N ILE A 68 15.31 -4.91 -18.12
CA ILE A 68 13.87 -5.08 -18.37
C ILE A 68 13.15 -5.37 -17.07
N PHE A 69 13.75 -6.19 -16.20
CA PHE A 69 13.19 -6.49 -14.88
C PHE A 69 12.93 -5.22 -14.08
N LEU A 70 13.97 -4.37 -13.90
CA LEU A 70 13.83 -3.12 -13.15
C LEU A 70 12.90 -2.11 -13.81
N LYS A 71 13.02 -1.96 -15.16
CA LYS A 71 12.22 -0.98 -15.89
C LYS A 71 10.74 -1.28 -15.93
N ASN A 72 10.36 -2.55 -15.84
CA ASN A 72 8.98 -2.97 -16.08
C ASN A 72 8.30 -3.58 -14.85
N SER A 73 8.96 -3.56 -13.68
CA SER A 73 8.40 -4.13 -12.46
C SER A 73 7.61 -3.11 -11.63
N PHE A 74 6.49 -3.59 -11.11
CA PHE A 74 5.53 -2.83 -10.31
C PHE A 74 5.09 -3.67 -9.10
N ILE A 75 4.90 -3.02 -7.96
CA ILE A 75 4.19 -3.59 -6.82
C ILE A 75 2.71 -3.33 -7.04
N THR A 76 1.88 -4.35 -6.95
CA THR A 76 0.44 -4.20 -7.09
C THR A 76 -0.21 -4.20 -5.73
N ILE A 77 -0.85 -3.11 -5.35
CA ILE A 77 -1.64 -2.99 -4.13
C ILE A 77 -3.14 -2.90 -4.47
N TRP A 78 -3.98 -3.16 -3.47
CA TRP A 78 -5.42 -2.96 -3.54
C TRP A 78 -5.88 -2.17 -2.33
N THR A 79 -6.77 -1.20 -2.55
CA THR A 79 -7.35 -0.40 -1.47
C THR A 79 -8.81 -0.05 -1.73
N THR A 80 -9.60 0.02 -0.67
CA THR A 80 -10.98 0.54 -0.66
C THR A 80 -11.05 2.00 -0.21
N THR A 81 -9.92 2.59 0.16
CA THR A 81 -9.81 3.96 0.67
C THR A 81 -8.75 4.75 -0.12
N PRO A 82 -9.00 5.08 -1.41
CA PRO A 82 -8.01 5.79 -2.25
C PRO A 82 -7.48 7.08 -1.63
N TRP A 83 -8.28 7.77 -0.82
CA TRP A 83 -7.90 9.01 -0.15
C TRP A 83 -6.71 8.87 0.82
N THR A 84 -6.34 7.64 1.22
CA THR A 84 -5.15 7.41 2.06
C THR A 84 -3.84 7.31 1.27
N ILE A 85 -3.89 7.19 -0.06
CA ILE A 85 -2.70 7.06 -0.92
C ILE A 85 -1.68 8.21 -0.72
N PRO A 86 -2.09 9.48 -0.56
CA PRO A 86 -1.12 10.55 -0.27
C PRO A 86 -0.37 10.39 1.07
N ALA A 87 -0.91 9.57 1.99
CA ALA A 87 -0.28 9.24 3.27
C ALA A 87 0.58 7.97 3.23
N ASN A 88 0.78 7.37 2.05
CA ASN A 88 1.62 6.17 1.90
C ASN A 88 3.04 6.43 2.41
N GLU A 89 3.55 5.55 3.27
CA GLU A 89 4.93 5.57 3.74
C GLU A 89 5.67 4.28 3.41
N ALA A 90 4.94 3.18 3.24
CA ALA A 90 5.49 1.88 2.86
C ALA A 90 4.40 1.01 2.21
N VAL A 91 4.79 -0.16 1.73
CA VAL A 91 3.89 -1.30 1.53
C VAL A 91 4.38 -2.46 2.37
N ALA A 92 3.45 -3.19 2.98
CA ALA A 92 3.76 -4.28 3.88
C ALA A 92 3.47 -5.64 3.23
N VAL A 93 4.34 -6.62 3.49
CA VAL A 93 4.21 -8.02 3.06
C VAL A 93 4.25 -8.96 4.25
N ASN A 94 3.63 -10.13 4.13
CA ASN A 94 3.75 -11.19 5.12
C ASN A 94 5.00 -12.02 4.81
N PRO A 95 5.94 -12.21 5.74
CA PRO A 95 7.20 -12.91 5.49
C PRO A 95 7.00 -14.38 5.10
N ASN A 96 5.88 -15.00 5.49
CA ASN A 96 5.59 -16.42 5.29
C ASN A 96 4.87 -16.72 3.98
N ILE A 97 4.21 -15.73 3.37
CA ILE A 97 3.51 -15.86 2.09
C ILE A 97 4.52 -15.91 0.94
N LYS A 98 4.18 -16.66 -0.10
CA LYS A 98 4.91 -16.69 -1.37
C LYS A 98 4.39 -15.61 -2.31
N TYR A 99 5.29 -14.86 -2.88
CA TYR A 99 5.02 -13.82 -3.87
C TYR A 99 5.62 -14.19 -5.21
N VAL A 100 5.05 -13.68 -6.28
CA VAL A 100 5.53 -13.88 -7.65
C VAL A 100 5.75 -12.55 -8.34
N PHE A 101 6.80 -12.50 -9.16
CA PHE A 101 6.94 -11.52 -10.21
C PHE A 101 6.33 -12.14 -11.46
N ALA A 102 5.19 -11.63 -11.90
CA ALA A 102 4.40 -12.16 -13.01
C ALA A 102 4.36 -11.18 -14.18
N LEU A 103 4.71 -11.66 -15.37
CA LEU A 103 4.80 -10.91 -16.62
C LEU A 103 3.47 -10.98 -17.37
N ASP A 104 2.97 -9.85 -17.87
CA ASP A 104 1.86 -9.78 -18.82
C ASP A 104 2.32 -9.70 -20.28
N GLU A 105 1.37 -9.72 -21.21
CA GLU A 105 1.63 -9.64 -22.66
C GLU A 105 2.19 -8.27 -23.09
N GLU A 106 2.04 -7.22 -22.28
CA GLU A 106 2.56 -5.86 -22.51
C GLU A 106 3.98 -5.68 -21.96
N ASN A 107 4.61 -6.75 -21.47
CA ASN A 107 5.91 -6.75 -20.81
C ASN A 107 5.93 -5.97 -19.47
N ARG A 108 4.81 -5.86 -18.78
CA ARG A 108 4.75 -5.35 -17.39
C ARG A 108 4.89 -6.53 -16.42
N ILE A 109 5.66 -6.33 -15.37
CA ILE A 109 5.92 -7.35 -14.35
C ILE A 109 5.27 -6.89 -13.05
N TYR A 110 4.34 -7.69 -12.55
CA TYR A 110 3.58 -7.40 -11.33
C TYR A 110 4.10 -8.24 -10.16
N LEU A 111 4.41 -7.59 -9.04
CA LEU A 111 4.67 -8.26 -7.78
C LEU A 111 3.36 -8.38 -7.01
N LEU A 112 2.96 -9.61 -6.68
CA LEU A 112 1.74 -9.94 -5.95
C LEU A 112 1.85 -11.32 -5.30
N ALA A 113 0.94 -11.65 -4.36
CA ALA A 113 0.93 -12.97 -3.74
C ALA A 113 0.61 -14.06 -4.75
N LYS A 114 1.36 -15.17 -4.70
CA LYS A 114 1.21 -16.30 -5.63
C LYS A 114 -0.22 -16.85 -5.70
N GLU A 115 -0.84 -17.02 -4.55
CA GLU A 115 -2.20 -17.59 -4.44
C GLU A 115 -3.26 -16.72 -5.10
N LEU A 116 -3.03 -15.41 -5.20
CA LEU A 116 -3.93 -14.44 -5.83
C LEU A 116 -3.65 -14.22 -7.32
N SER A 117 -2.58 -14.80 -7.87
CA SER A 117 -2.13 -14.54 -9.25
C SER A 117 -3.23 -14.85 -10.28
N SER A 118 -3.91 -15.98 -10.17
CA SER A 118 -4.99 -16.35 -11.09
C SER A 118 -6.22 -15.45 -10.97
N ILE A 119 -6.57 -15.05 -9.74
CA ILE A 119 -7.69 -14.13 -9.50
C ILE A 119 -7.39 -12.76 -10.11
N ILE A 120 -6.18 -12.26 -9.93
CA ILE A 120 -5.75 -10.96 -10.47
C ILE A 120 -5.63 -11.02 -12.00
N SER A 121 -5.09 -12.11 -12.56
CA SER A 121 -5.05 -12.37 -14.00
C SER A 121 -6.45 -12.23 -14.62
N ASN A 122 -7.45 -12.89 -14.04
CA ASN A 122 -8.84 -12.78 -14.48
C ASN A 122 -9.41 -11.35 -14.32
N LYS A 123 -9.14 -10.68 -13.20
CA LYS A 123 -9.62 -9.31 -12.96
C LYS A 123 -9.02 -8.29 -13.91
N PHE A 124 -7.75 -8.45 -14.28
CA PHE A 124 -7.07 -7.55 -15.23
C PHE A 124 -7.33 -7.94 -16.67
N ASN A 125 -7.97 -9.11 -16.90
CA ASN A 125 -8.12 -9.72 -18.24
C ASN A 125 -6.76 -9.81 -18.97
N LYS A 126 -5.74 -10.29 -18.26
CA LYS A 126 -4.35 -10.42 -18.72
C LYS A 126 -3.82 -11.80 -18.37
N ASP A 127 -3.07 -12.43 -19.26
CA ASP A 127 -2.33 -13.64 -18.93
C ASP A 127 -1.06 -13.30 -18.15
N LEU A 128 -0.96 -13.81 -16.93
CA LEU A 128 0.15 -13.53 -16.02
C LEU A 128 1.08 -14.75 -15.91
N LYS A 129 2.22 -14.68 -16.58
CA LYS A 129 3.26 -15.71 -16.54
C LYS A 129 4.20 -15.45 -15.36
N THR A 130 4.31 -16.39 -14.41
CA THR A 130 5.29 -16.31 -13.32
C THR A 130 6.70 -16.39 -13.85
N LEU A 131 7.53 -15.39 -13.52
CA LEU A 131 8.95 -15.31 -13.85
C LEU A 131 9.84 -15.71 -12.66
N LEU A 132 9.43 -15.34 -11.45
CA LEU A 132 10.20 -15.60 -10.24
C LEU A 132 9.26 -15.77 -9.05
N GLU A 133 9.53 -16.76 -8.20
CA GLU A 133 8.87 -16.98 -6.93
C GLU A 133 9.82 -16.70 -5.77
N VAL A 134 9.35 -15.90 -4.80
CA VAL A 134 10.11 -15.54 -3.59
C VAL A 134 9.22 -15.56 -2.36
N LYS A 135 9.77 -15.84 -1.18
CA LYS A 135 9.06 -15.63 0.10
C LYS A 135 9.06 -14.13 0.44
N GLY A 136 7.99 -13.69 1.12
CA GLY A 136 7.87 -12.29 1.54
C GLY A 136 9.05 -11.77 2.37
N ALA A 137 9.67 -12.62 3.18
CA ALA A 137 10.86 -12.26 3.95
C ALA A 137 12.04 -11.73 3.11
N PHE A 138 12.12 -12.09 1.83
CA PHE A 138 13.17 -11.61 0.92
C PHE A 138 12.79 -10.34 0.16
N LEU A 139 11.55 -9.86 0.29
CA LEU A 139 11.07 -8.66 -0.42
C LEU A 139 11.37 -7.36 0.34
N GLU A 140 11.85 -7.45 1.58
CA GLU A 140 12.20 -6.29 2.38
C GLU A 140 13.20 -5.40 1.62
N ASP A 141 13.07 -4.08 1.78
CA ASP A 141 13.92 -3.08 1.14
C ASP A 141 13.85 -2.97 -0.39
N ILE A 142 12.89 -3.63 -1.05
CA ILE A 142 12.53 -3.23 -2.42
C ILE A 142 11.99 -1.80 -2.36
N GLU A 143 12.57 -0.90 -3.14
CA GLU A 143 12.11 0.48 -3.22
C GLU A 143 11.16 0.70 -4.39
N TYR A 144 10.18 1.58 -4.19
CA TYR A 144 9.24 1.99 -5.22
C TYR A 144 9.00 3.50 -5.16
N ARG A 145 8.55 4.07 -6.29
CA ARG A 145 8.19 5.47 -6.37
C ARG A 145 6.83 5.71 -5.72
N HIS A 146 6.77 6.69 -4.82
CA HIS A 146 5.51 7.13 -4.22
C HIS A 146 4.57 7.70 -5.30
N PRO A 147 3.27 7.32 -5.33
CA PRO A 147 2.37 7.66 -6.44
C PRO A 147 2.01 9.15 -6.53
N THR A 148 2.08 9.89 -5.43
CA THR A 148 1.66 11.30 -5.39
C THR A 148 2.74 12.26 -4.89
N LYS A 149 3.88 11.75 -4.43
CA LYS A 149 4.98 12.58 -3.90
C LYS A 149 6.29 12.24 -4.59
N ASN A 150 7.19 13.21 -4.68
CA ASN A 150 8.52 12.99 -5.27
C ASN A 150 9.48 12.36 -4.25
N LYS A 151 9.17 11.13 -3.82
CA LYS A 151 10.03 10.33 -2.92
C LYS A 151 9.93 8.85 -3.29
N ASN A 152 10.92 8.07 -2.85
CA ASN A 152 10.81 6.62 -2.82
C ASN A 152 10.33 6.16 -1.45
N CYS A 153 9.57 5.08 -1.47
CA CYS A 153 9.16 4.30 -0.30
C CYS A 153 9.69 2.87 -0.47
N ARG A 154 9.53 2.02 0.55
CA ARG A 154 10.06 0.66 0.53
C ARG A 154 9.03 -0.37 0.96
N ILE A 155 9.31 -1.63 0.64
CA ILE A 155 8.62 -2.78 1.22
C ILE A 155 9.14 -2.99 2.64
N VAL A 156 8.21 -3.25 3.57
CA VAL A 156 8.49 -3.60 4.97
C VAL A 156 7.82 -4.93 5.31
N ILE A 157 8.32 -5.61 6.33
CA ILE A 157 7.70 -6.83 6.83
C ILE A 157 6.57 -6.46 7.80
N GLY A 158 5.35 -6.74 7.38
CA GLY A 158 4.15 -6.60 8.19
C GLY A 158 3.99 -7.75 9.19
N GLY A 159 2.92 -8.51 9.07
CA GLY A 159 2.62 -9.63 9.95
C GLY A 159 1.44 -10.44 9.43
N ASP A 160 0.83 -11.23 10.32
CA ASP A 160 -0.22 -12.18 9.97
C ASP A 160 -1.56 -11.51 9.60
N TYR A 161 -1.71 -10.19 9.82
CA TYR A 161 -2.86 -9.45 9.31
C TYR A 161 -2.90 -9.35 7.78
N ILE A 162 -1.76 -9.62 7.12
CA ILE A 162 -1.69 -9.69 5.67
C ILE A 162 -1.99 -11.11 5.24
N THR A 163 -3.12 -11.29 4.55
CA THR A 163 -3.63 -12.59 4.09
C THR A 163 -3.73 -12.65 2.57
N THR A 164 -4.10 -13.82 2.06
CA THR A 164 -4.38 -14.06 0.64
C THR A 164 -5.87 -14.29 0.35
N GLU A 165 -6.74 -13.84 1.26
CA GLU A 165 -8.20 -13.97 1.07
C GLU A 165 -8.75 -12.97 0.06
N SER A 166 -8.13 -11.78 -0.03
CA SER A 166 -8.53 -10.72 -0.96
C SER A 166 -7.36 -9.80 -1.32
N GLY A 167 -7.57 -8.94 -2.32
CA GLY A 167 -6.57 -7.94 -2.73
C GLY A 167 -5.42 -8.55 -3.53
N THR A 168 -4.19 -8.22 -3.15
CA THR A 168 -2.95 -8.63 -3.83
C THR A 168 -1.97 -9.35 -2.90
N GLY A 169 -2.28 -9.47 -1.60
CA GLY A 169 -1.36 -9.93 -0.57
C GLY A 169 -0.26 -8.92 -0.21
N ILE A 170 -0.35 -7.69 -0.73
CA ILE A 170 0.53 -6.56 -0.40
C ILE A 170 -0.34 -5.40 0.07
N VAL A 171 -0.07 -4.90 1.27
CA VAL A 171 -0.89 -3.89 1.92
C VAL A 171 -0.22 -2.52 1.84
N HIS A 172 -0.94 -1.55 1.30
CA HIS A 172 -0.60 -0.14 1.40
C HIS A 172 -0.57 0.30 2.87
N THR A 173 0.51 0.91 3.30
CA THR A 173 0.75 1.27 4.70
C THR A 173 0.78 2.78 4.87
N ALA A 174 -0.18 3.31 5.64
CA ALA A 174 -0.32 4.72 6.02
C ALA A 174 -0.43 4.85 7.54
N PRO A 175 0.70 5.00 8.28
CA PRO A 175 0.74 4.92 9.74
C PRO A 175 -0.18 5.88 10.50
N GLY A 176 -0.59 6.98 9.86
CA GLY A 176 -1.56 7.93 10.42
C GLY A 176 -3.03 7.52 10.28
N HIS A 177 -3.36 6.43 9.54
CA HIS A 177 -4.73 6.11 9.11
C HIS A 177 -5.18 4.67 9.38
N GLY A 178 -4.37 3.84 10.02
CA GLY A 178 -4.72 2.47 10.39
C GLY A 178 -3.92 2.00 11.60
N ILE A 179 -4.53 1.13 12.43
CA ILE A 179 -3.86 0.64 13.66
C ILE A 179 -2.73 -0.32 13.32
N ASP A 180 -2.94 -1.22 12.34
CA ASP A 180 -1.90 -2.15 11.90
C ASP A 180 -0.76 -1.39 11.20
N ASP A 181 -1.11 -0.39 10.38
CA ASP A 181 -0.17 0.50 9.71
C ASP A 181 0.67 1.28 10.72
N PHE A 182 0.02 1.77 11.79
CA PHE A 182 0.70 2.46 12.89
C PHE A 182 1.69 1.56 13.61
N ASN A 183 1.30 0.31 13.91
CA ASN A 183 2.16 -0.65 14.58
C ASN A 183 3.39 -1.00 13.73
N VAL A 184 3.19 -1.25 12.44
CA VAL A 184 4.28 -1.47 11.47
C VAL A 184 5.12 -0.19 11.34
N GLY A 185 4.48 0.96 11.22
CA GLY A 185 5.16 2.25 11.15
C GLY A 185 6.08 2.50 12.35
N LYS A 186 5.63 2.19 13.55
CA LYS A 186 6.44 2.29 14.76
C LYS A 186 7.65 1.35 14.75
N LYS A 187 7.47 0.11 14.24
CA LYS A 187 8.57 -0.88 14.11
C LYS A 187 9.67 -0.39 13.17
N TYR A 188 9.30 0.31 12.11
CA TYR A 188 10.20 0.76 11.04
C TYR A 188 10.54 2.25 11.09
N ASP A 189 10.14 2.94 12.16
CA ASP A 189 10.32 4.39 12.35
C ASP A 189 9.78 5.21 11.16
N LEU A 190 8.60 4.81 10.65
CA LEU A 190 7.95 5.52 9.56
C LEU A 190 7.17 6.74 10.09
N PRO A 191 7.09 7.82 9.32
CA PRO A 191 6.30 9.00 9.69
C PRO A 191 4.84 8.67 9.95
N THR A 192 4.29 9.14 11.08
CA THR A 192 2.86 9.02 11.42
C THR A 192 2.13 10.29 10.98
N THR A 193 2.10 10.53 9.67
CA THR A 193 1.49 11.73 9.10
C THR A 193 -0.01 11.52 8.88
N CYS A 194 -0.85 12.31 9.55
CA CYS A 194 -2.27 12.41 9.24
C CYS A 194 -2.49 13.44 8.11
N VAL A 195 -3.07 13.00 7.00
CA VAL A 195 -3.34 13.87 5.83
C VAL A 195 -4.74 14.48 5.85
N VAL A 196 -5.53 14.24 6.90
CA VAL A 196 -6.92 14.70 7.03
C VAL A 196 -7.04 15.66 8.21
N ASP A 197 -7.78 16.75 8.03
CA ASP A 197 -8.12 17.70 9.09
C ASP A 197 -9.35 17.22 9.92
N GLU A 198 -9.69 17.96 10.96
CA GLU A 198 -10.82 17.65 11.85
C GLU A 198 -12.19 17.66 11.17
N ARG A 199 -12.29 18.28 9.99
CA ARG A 199 -13.52 18.35 9.17
C ARG A 199 -13.59 17.33 8.07
N GLY A 200 -12.58 16.43 7.99
CA GLY A 200 -12.49 15.41 6.96
C GLY A 200 -11.95 15.92 5.62
N ASN A 201 -11.32 17.09 5.59
CA ASN A 201 -10.67 17.57 4.37
C ASN A 201 -9.20 17.17 4.37
N LEU A 202 -8.68 16.88 3.19
CA LEU A 202 -7.25 16.65 3.01
C LEU A 202 -6.47 17.94 3.29
N ASN A 203 -5.45 17.85 4.14
CA ASN A 203 -4.62 18.97 4.57
C ASN A 203 -3.38 19.17 3.68
N GLU A 204 -2.44 20.04 4.08
CA GLU A 204 -1.23 20.37 3.32
C GLU A 204 -0.32 19.17 3.04
N TYR A 205 -0.34 18.13 3.88
CA TYR A 205 0.46 16.91 3.69
C TYR A 205 -0.02 16.04 2.54
N SER A 206 -1.24 16.27 2.04
CA SER A 206 -1.79 15.60 0.85
C SER A 206 -1.33 16.22 -0.48
N GLY A 207 -0.59 17.33 -0.44
CA GLY A 207 -0.09 18.02 -1.62
C GLY A 207 -1.21 18.65 -2.46
N GLN A 208 -1.27 18.32 -3.74
CA GLN A 208 -2.25 18.89 -4.68
C GLN A 208 -3.71 18.57 -4.36
N PHE A 209 -3.98 17.59 -3.50
CA PHE A 209 -5.34 17.19 -3.10
C PHE A 209 -5.88 17.98 -1.90
N LYS A 210 -5.09 18.95 -1.37
CA LYS A 210 -5.49 19.78 -0.24
C LYS A 210 -6.85 20.41 -0.46
N GLY A 211 -7.72 20.30 0.55
CA GLY A 211 -9.06 20.89 0.57
C GLY A 211 -10.17 19.97 0.07
N SER A 212 -9.85 18.86 -0.63
CA SER A 212 -10.87 17.86 -0.99
C SER A 212 -11.32 17.05 0.23
N ASN A 213 -12.59 16.63 0.25
CA ASN A 213 -13.19 15.97 1.41
C ASN A 213 -13.19 14.44 1.23
N VAL A 214 -12.71 13.70 2.22
CA VAL A 214 -12.56 12.23 2.16
C VAL A 214 -13.89 11.47 2.04
N LEU A 215 -15.00 12.09 2.46
CA LEU A 215 -16.35 11.52 2.36
C LEU A 215 -17.07 11.92 1.07
N LYS A 216 -16.48 12.79 0.24
CA LYS A 216 -17.15 13.35 -0.97
C LYS A 216 -16.34 13.11 -2.23
N ASP A 217 -15.30 13.91 -2.46
CA ASP A 217 -14.61 14.06 -3.74
C ASP A 217 -13.16 13.58 -3.75
N ALA A 218 -12.52 13.42 -2.59
CA ALA A 218 -11.12 13.06 -2.50
C ALA A 218 -10.77 11.73 -3.21
N ASN A 219 -11.65 10.72 -3.10
CA ASN A 219 -11.42 9.43 -3.77
C ASN A 219 -11.35 9.59 -5.29
N GLU A 220 -12.30 10.34 -5.88
CA GLU A 220 -12.35 10.55 -7.34
C GLU A 220 -11.12 11.29 -7.84
N LEU A 221 -10.77 12.40 -7.19
CA LEU A 221 -9.60 13.21 -7.57
C LEU A 221 -8.30 12.40 -7.53
N ILE A 222 -8.14 11.54 -6.51
CA ILE A 222 -6.95 10.69 -6.41
C ILE A 222 -6.97 9.57 -7.45
N ILE A 223 -8.11 8.93 -7.69
CA ILE A 223 -8.27 7.91 -8.73
C ILE A 223 -7.92 8.49 -10.11
N ASP A 224 -8.43 9.67 -10.43
CA ASP A 224 -8.17 10.32 -11.73
C ASP A 224 -6.68 10.68 -11.87
N HIS A 225 -6.06 11.23 -10.82
CA HIS A 225 -4.62 11.46 -10.81
C HIS A 225 -3.80 10.19 -11.03
N LEU A 226 -4.16 9.07 -10.38
CA LEU A 226 -3.46 7.80 -10.55
C LEU A 226 -3.58 7.29 -11.99
N LYS A 227 -4.77 7.38 -12.62
CA LYS A 227 -4.99 7.01 -14.02
C LYS A 227 -4.15 7.86 -14.98
N GLU A 228 -4.17 9.19 -14.82
CA GLU A 228 -3.40 10.12 -15.65
C GLU A 228 -1.89 9.87 -15.60
N ASN A 229 -1.39 9.36 -14.47
CA ASN A 229 0.02 9.05 -14.27
C ASN A 229 0.37 7.56 -14.44
N ASN A 230 -0.55 6.74 -14.94
CA ASN A 230 -0.36 5.31 -15.23
C ASN A 230 0.07 4.45 -14.01
N PHE A 231 -0.50 4.73 -12.85
CA PHE A 231 -0.34 3.94 -11.63
C PHE A 231 -1.35 2.79 -11.53
#